data_05ecec7ab9637787d5018b3ce8c2fb03
#
_entry.id   05ecec7ab9637787d5018b3ce8c2fb03
#
_cell.length_a   1.000
_cell.length_b   1.000
_cell.length_c   1.000
_cell.angle_alpha   90.00
_cell.angle_beta   90.00
_cell.angle_gamma   90.00
#
_symmetry.space_group_name_H-M   'P 1'
#
loop_
_entity.id
_entity.type
_entity.pdbx_description
1 polymer ?
#
loop_
_entity_poly.entity_id
_entity_poly.type
_entity_poly.pdbx_seq_one_letter_code
_entity_poly.pdbx_strand_id
1 'polypeptide(L)'
;MNNIQVIKKILSKQNKGVKLLGHATSVLKNSEHLPIKHEFADQIYLRQMTIKKGMVVVGAIHNHLHIFFLLKGHLTLSDKNTVEDYEGPCYVISKPGIQRAVYANEDSVVVNIHKNPTNTKDIDKIESELVSLNMKDYEKYINNKK
;
A
#
# COMPACT_ATOMS: atom_id res chain seq x y z
N MET A 1 9.16 -7.75 -21.48
CA MET A 1 8.08 -8.18 -20.57
C MET A 1 7.16 -7.00 -20.38
N ASN A 2 5.87 -7.14 -20.65
CA ASN A 2 4.95 -6.03 -20.40
C ASN A 2 4.68 -5.90 -18.89
N ASN A 3 4.14 -4.77 -18.47
CA ASN A 3 3.91 -4.43 -17.06
C ASN A 3 3.03 -5.47 -16.34
N ILE A 4 2.03 -6.00 -17.04
CA ILE A 4 1.14 -7.04 -16.53
C ILE A 4 1.89 -8.34 -16.22
N GLN A 5 2.85 -8.72 -17.07
CA GLN A 5 3.68 -9.91 -16.84
C GLN A 5 4.61 -9.73 -15.66
N VAL A 6 5.15 -8.53 -15.46
CA VAL A 6 5.98 -8.20 -14.27
C VAL A 6 5.16 -8.33 -12.99
N ILE A 7 3.97 -7.74 -12.98
CA ILE A 7 3.07 -7.79 -11.82
C ILE A 7 2.60 -9.22 -11.56
N LYS A 8 2.20 -9.98 -12.58
CA LYS A 8 1.85 -11.40 -12.44
C LYS A 8 3.01 -12.23 -11.88
N LYS A 9 4.24 -11.94 -12.31
CA LYS A 9 5.44 -12.61 -11.80
C LYS A 9 5.72 -12.27 -10.33
N ILE A 10 5.48 -11.03 -9.93
CA ILE A 10 5.57 -10.59 -8.52
C ILE A 10 4.50 -11.30 -7.70
N LEU A 11 3.24 -11.30 -8.16
CA LEU A 11 2.13 -11.95 -7.47
C LEU A 11 2.30 -13.47 -7.36
N SER A 12 2.82 -14.13 -8.40
CA SER A 12 3.12 -15.57 -8.35
C SER A 12 4.21 -15.93 -7.35
N LYS A 13 5.12 -15.00 -7.06
CA LYS A 13 6.14 -15.14 -6.03
C LYS A 13 5.61 -14.87 -4.62
N GLN A 14 4.50 -14.12 -4.49
CA GLN A 14 3.85 -13.87 -3.19
C GLN A 14 3.37 -15.16 -2.53
N ASN A 15 2.91 -16.14 -3.29
CA ASN A 15 2.52 -17.46 -2.77
C ASN A 15 3.70 -18.31 -2.27
N LYS A 16 4.94 -17.94 -2.59
CA LYS A 16 6.16 -18.65 -2.16
C LYS A 16 7.01 -17.89 -1.14
N GLY A 17 6.66 -16.65 -0.79
CA GLY A 17 7.58 -15.81 -0.03
C GLY A 17 6.98 -14.73 0.83
N VAL A 18 6.21 -15.12 1.87
CA VAL A 18 5.85 -14.23 2.99
C VAL A 18 7.10 -13.52 3.56
N LYS A 19 8.27 -14.17 3.52
CA LYS A 19 9.56 -13.57 3.90
C LYS A 19 10.06 -12.49 2.93
N LEU A 20 9.82 -12.66 1.62
CA LEU A 20 10.24 -11.67 0.61
C LEU A 20 9.40 -10.40 0.67
N LEU A 21 8.12 -10.51 1.02
CA LEU A 21 7.21 -9.37 1.17
C LEU A 21 7.52 -8.55 2.42
N GLY A 22 7.78 -9.21 3.55
CA GLY A 22 8.22 -8.53 4.78
C GLY A 22 9.54 -7.80 4.55
N HIS A 23 10.46 -8.41 3.80
CA HIS A 23 11.73 -7.78 3.43
C HIS A 23 11.54 -6.64 2.43
N ALA A 24 10.72 -6.81 1.39
CA ALA A 24 10.40 -5.74 0.45
C ALA A 24 9.68 -4.57 1.11
N THR A 25 8.76 -4.83 2.05
CA THR A 25 8.07 -3.80 2.81
C THR A 25 9.01 -3.07 3.76
N SER A 26 9.97 -3.76 4.39
CA SER A 26 10.98 -3.14 5.23
C SER A 26 12.02 -2.35 4.43
N VAL A 27 12.39 -2.82 3.25
CA VAL A 27 13.28 -2.11 2.32
C VAL A 27 12.57 -0.86 1.78
N LEU A 28 11.27 -0.93 1.47
CA LEU A 28 10.48 0.22 1.04
C LEU A 28 10.23 1.23 2.17
N LYS A 29 10.14 0.77 3.43
CA LYS A 29 10.05 1.62 4.62
C LYS A 29 11.29 2.51 4.79
N ASN A 30 12.45 2.03 4.40
CA ASN A 30 13.75 2.68 4.55
C ASN A 30 14.37 3.13 3.22
N SER A 31 13.64 3.03 2.09
CA SER A 31 14.21 3.41 0.82
C SER A 31 14.16 4.92 0.63
N GLU A 32 15.31 5.53 0.52
CA GLU A 32 15.49 6.94 0.12
C GLU A 32 14.89 7.23 -1.28
N HIS A 33 14.51 6.18 -2.01
CA HIS A 33 14.00 6.26 -3.38
C HIS A 33 12.48 6.45 -3.47
N LEU A 34 11.74 6.33 -2.36
CA LEU A 34 10.30 6.55 -2.31
C LEU A 34 9.98 7.71 -1.37
N PRO A 35 9.89 8.95 -1.87
CA PRO A 35 9.55 10.10 -1.05
C PRO A 35 8.17 9.93 -0.41
N ILE A 36 8.12 9.90 0.92
CA ILE A 36 6.91 9.78 1.71
C ILE A 36 6.72 11.05 2.52
N LYS A 37 5.50 11.61 2.46
CA LYS A 37 5.09 12.74 3.27
C LYS A 37 3.95 12.30 4.18
N HIS A 38 4.08 12.58 5.47
CA HIS A 38 3.09 12.31 6.49
C HIS A 38 2.36 13.61 6.86
N GLU A 39 1.05 13.60 6.81
CA GLU A 39 0.20 14.72 7.20
C GLU A 39 -0.89 14.25 8.16
N PHE A 40 -1.32 15.16 9.01
CA PHE A 40 -2.28 14.87 10.06
C PHE A 40 -3.38 15.94 10.08
N ALA A 41 -4.61 15.49 10.16
CA ALA A 41 -5.77 16.29 10.48
C ALA A 41 -6.45 15.69 11.71
N ASP A 42 -7.52 16.31 12.22
CA ASP A 42 -8.22 15.78 13.38
C ASP A 42 -8.74 14.35 13.11
N GLN A 43 -8.19 13.38 13.85
CA GLN A 43 -8.48 11.95 13.75
C GLN A 43 -8.24 11.32 12.36
N ILE A 44 -7.43 11.98 11.52
CA ILE A 44 -7.08 11.52 10.18
C ILE A 44 -5.57 11.53 10.00
N TYR A 45 -5.06 10.50 9.34
CA TYR A 45 -3.69 10.39 8.89
C TYR A 45 -3.64 10.27 7.38
N LEU A 46 -2.81 11.08 6.75
CA LEU A 46 -2.55 11.05 5.32
C LEU A 46 -1.11 10.63 5.07
N ARG A 47 -0.95 9.69 4.16
CA ARG A 47 0.36 9.25 3.69
C ARG A 47 0.45 9.48 2.19
N GLN A 48 1.23 10.50 1.80
CA GLN A 48 1.50 10.78 0.39
C GLN A 48 2.79 10.10 -0.04
N MET A 49 2.77 9.47 -1.20
CA MET A 49 3.92 8.86 -1.85
C MET A 49 4.08 9.41 -3.27
N THR A 50 5.32 9.64 -3.67
CA THR A 50 5.68 9.91 -5.06
C THR A 50 6.35 8.67 -5.63
N ILE A 51 5.76 8.09 -6.67
CA ILE A 51 6.21 6.85 -7.30
C ILE A 51 6.69 7.19 -8.69
N LYS A 52 7.97 6.99 -8.96
CA LYS A 52 8.57 7.28 -10.26
C LYS A 52 8.17 6.23 -11.30
N LYS A 53 8.05 6.66 -12.55
CA LYS A 53 7.80 5.79 -13.70
C LYS A 53 8.73 4.57 -13.67
N GLY A 54 8.15 3.40 -13.89
CA GLY A 54 8.86 2.12 -13.91
C GLY A 54 9.07 1.47 -12.54
N MET A 55 8.74 2.15 -11.43
CA MET A 55 8.82 1.57 -10.10
C MET A 55 7.68 0.61 -9.84
N VAL A 56 7.99 -0.44 -9.08
CA VAL A 56 7.02 -1.36 -8.51
C VAL A 56 7.04 -1.21 -6.99
N VAL A 57 5.88 -0.95 -6.40
CA VAL A 57 5.70 -0.86 -4.96
C VAL A 57 4.77 -1.98 -4.51
N VAL A 58 5.21 -2.78 -3.56
CA VAL A 58 4.36 -3.80 -2.93
C VAL A 58 3.97 -3.30 -1.54
N GLY A 59 2.70 -3.07 -1.33
CA GLY A 59 2.15 -2.60 -0.07
C GLY A 59 2.00 -3.72 0.96
N ALA A 60 1.85 -3.34 2.23
CA ALA A 60 1.41 -4.23 3.29
C ALA A 60 -0.11 -4.51 3.17
N ILE A 61 -0.60 -5.47 3.96
CA ILE A 61 -2.03 -5.73 4.07
C ILE A 61 -2.65 -4.66 4.97
N HIS A 62 -3.63 -3.92 4.47
CA HIS A 62 -4.30 -2.90 5.27
C HIS A 62 -5.33 -3.55 6.21
N ASN A 63 -5.26 -3.18 7.48
CA ASN A 63 -6.15 -3.70 8.53
C ASN A 63 -7.53 -3.04 8.52
N HIS A 64 -7.64 -1.88 7.89
CA HIS A 64 -8.84 -1.05 7.85
C HIS A 64 -9.23 -0.67 6.44
N LEU A 65 -10.51 -0.36 6.27
CA LEU A 65 -10.97 0.35 5.09
C LEU A 65 -10.28 1.71 5.03
N HIS A 66 -9.74 2.07 3.87
CA HIS A 66 -9.10 3.36 3.64
C HIS A 66 -9.37 3.84 2.22
N ILE A 67 -9.05 5.09 1.97
CA ILE A 67 -9.19 5.70 0.66
C ILE A 67 -7.80 5.88 0.05
N PHE A 68 -7.64 5.37 -1.17
CA PHE A 68 -6.47 5.56 -1.99
C PHE A 68 -6.80 6.58 -3.08
N PHE A 69 -6.15 7.74 -3.06
CA PHE A 69 -6.24 8.73 -4.12
C PHE A 69 -5.01 8.67 -5.02
N LEU A 70 -5.25 8.59 -6.32
CA LEU A 70 -4.26 8.91 -7.33
C LEU A 70 -4.48 10.35 -7.76
N LEU A 71 -3.63 11.27 -7.29
CA LEU A 71 -3.75 12.70 -7.57
C LEU A 71 -3.31 13.02 -8.99
N LYS A 72 -2.28 12.34 -9.47
CA LYS A 72 -1.79 12.45 -10.85
C LYS A 72 -1.00 11.21 -11.24
N GLY A 73 -0.85 11.00 -12.55
CA GLY A 73 -0.09 9.91 -13.13
C GLY A 73 -0.95 8.74 -13.55
N HIS A 74 -0.30 7.63 -13.86
CA HIS A 74 -0.93 6.41 -14.34
C HIS A 74 -0.33 5.20 -13.62
N LEU A 75 -1.17 4.44 -12.94
CA LEU A 75 -0.79 3.26 -12.18
C LEU A 75 -1.51 2.01 -12.66
N THR A 76 -0.81 0.89 -12.67
CA THR A 76 -1.41 -0.44 -12.74
C THR A 76 -1.41 -1.03 -11.34
N LEU A 77 -2.58 -1.27 -10.79
CA LEU A 77 -2.79 -1.89 -9.49
C LEU A 77 -3.14 -3.36 -9.67
N SER A 78 -2.55 -4.19 -8.84
CA SER A 78 -2.85 -5.61 -8.82
C SER A 78 -3.05 -6.09 -7.41
N ASP A 79 -4.11 -6.84 -7.18
CA ASP A 79 -4.32 -7.65 -5.99
C ASP A 79 -4.30 -9.14 -6.35
N LYS A 80 -4.81 -10.00 -5.46
CA LYS A 80 -4.89 -11.45 -5.67
C LYS A 80 -5.65 -11.86 -6.94
N ASN A 81 -6.67 -11.10 -7.31
CA ASN A 81 -7.70 -11.50 -8.27
C ASN A 81 -7.76 -10.60 -9.49
N THR A 82 -7.34 -9.35 -9.37
CA THR A 82 -7.52 -8.32 -10.40
C THR A 82 -6.22 -7.61 -10.75
N VAL A 83 -6.16 -7.13 -11.97
CA VAL A 83 -5.15 -6.19 -12.45
C VAL A 83 -5.90 -5.09 -13.18
N GLU A 84 -5.81 -3.86 -12.69
CA GLU A 84 -6.56 -2.72 -13.20
C GLU A 84 -5.66 -1.52 -13.39
N ASP A 85 -5.94 -0.74 -14.42
CA ASP A 85 -5.26 0.52 -14.71
C ASP A 85 -6.07 1.71 -14.18
N TYR A 86 -5.37 2.65 -13.57
CA TYR A 86 -5.93 3.88 -13.02
C TYR A 86 -5.17 5.09 -13.53
N GLU A 87 -5.89 6.05 -14.07
CA GLU A 87 -5.36 7.33 -14.51
C GLU A 87 -5.89 8.43 -13.58
N GLY A 88 -4.98 9.27 -13.08
CA GLY A 88 -5.35 10.34 -12.15
C GLY A 88 -5.97 11.56 -12.83
N PRO A 89 -6.82 12.32 -12.14
CA PRO A 89 -7.19 12.13 -10.73
C PRO A 89 -8.32 11.10 -10.55
N CYS A 90 -8.16 10.18 -9.60
CA CYS A 90 -9.20 9.23 -9.24
C CYS A 90 -9.00 8.73 -7.79
N TYR A 91 -9.96 7.98 -7.28
CA TYR A 91 -9.84 7.34 -5.97
C TYR A 91 -10.39 5.93 -5.98
N VAL A 92 -9.92 5.14 -5.02
CA VAL A 92 -10.36 3.76 -4.79
C VAL A 92 -10.64 3.57 -3.30
N ILE A 93 -11.81 3.02 -2.98
CA ILE A 93 -12.11 2.56 -1.62
C ILE A 93 -11.49 1.18 -1.44
N SER A 94 -10.50 1.10 -0.57
CA SER A 94 -9.74 -0.11 -0.34
C SER A 94 -10.24 -0.86 0.89
N LYS A 95 -10.70 -2.10 0.68
CA LYS A 95 -11.23 -2.95 1.75
C LYS A 95 -10.09 -3.51 2.62
N PRO A 96 -10.38 -3.83 3.91
CA PRO A 96 -9.44 -4.54 4.77
C PRO A 96 -9.01 -5.89 4.18
N GLY A 97 -7.79 -6.31 4.51
CA GLY A 97 -7.24 -7.60 4.08
C GLY A 97 -6.70 -7.63 2.65
N ILE A 98 -6.79 -6.52 1.92
CA ILE A 98 -6.24 -6.43 0.56
C ILE A 98 -4.77 -6.01 0.62
N GLN A 99 -3.95 -6.73 -0.14
CA GLN A 99 -2.57 -6.36 -0.44
C GLN A 99 -2.44 -6.08 -1.93
N ARG A 100 -1.78 -5.00 -2.29
CA ARG A 100 -1.58 -4.60 -3.69
C ARG A 100 -0.12 -4.48 -4.07
N ALA A 101 0.15 -4.87 -5.32
CA ALA A 101 1.32 -4.44 -6.05
C ALA A 101 0.91 -3.28 -6.97
N VAL A 102 1.74 -2.24 -6.99
CA VAL A 102 1.52 -1.01 -7.76
C VAL A 102 2.67 -0.85 -8.74
N TYR A 103 2.38 -0.70 -10.02
CA TYR A 103 3.36 -0.35 -11.03
C TYR A 103 3.06 1.06 -11.56
N ALA A 104 4.06 1.93 -11.57
CA ALA A 104 3.93 3.28 -12.10
C ALA A 104 4.23 3.31 -13.61
N ASN A 105 3.21 3.54 -14.43
CA ASN A 105 3.35 3.75 -15.87
C ASN A 105 3.88 5.15 -16.17
N GLU A 106 3.66 6.08 -15.24
CA GLU A 106 4.15 7.45 -15.26
C GLU A 106 4.55 7.89 -13.84
N ASP A 107 5.26 9.01 -13.72
CA ASP A 107 5.50 9.66 -12.43
C ASP A 107 4.16 9.96 -11.76
N SER A 108 3.91 9.35 -10.62
CA SER A 108 2.60 9.34 -9.99
C SER A 108 2.67 9.84 -8.55
N VAL A 109 1.61 10.51 -8.12
CA VAL A 109 1.44 10.97 -6.74
C VAL A 109 0.18 10.34 -6.17
N VAL A 110 0.33 9.59 -5.09
CA VAL A 110 -0.75 8.90 -4.39
C VAL A 110 -0.87 9.38 -2.96
N VAL A 111 -2.09 9.40 -2.44
CA VAL A 111 -2.37 9.69 -1.04
C VAL A 111 -3.29 8.60 -0.48
N ASN A 112 -2.83 7.94 0.56
CA ASN A 112 -3.68 7.08 1.38
C ASN A 112 -4.23 7.88 2.56
N ILE A 113 -5.53 7.82 2.77
CA ILE A 113 -6.22 8.48 3.88
C ILE A 113 -6.73 7.42 4.83
N HIS A 114 -6.25 7.50 6.07
CA HIS A 114 -6.56 6.57 7.14
C HIS A 114 -7.19 7.28 8.34
N LYS A 115 -8.03 6.56 9.07
CA LYS A 115 -8.47 7.01 10.39
C LYS A 115 -7.30 6.95 11.39
N ASN A 116 -7.25 7.93 12.27
CA ASN A 116 -6.27 8.05 13.35
C ASN A 116 -6.99 8.50 14.63
N PRO A 117 -7.80 7.64 15.24
CA PRO A 117 -8.72 8.03 16.32
C PRO A 117 -8.02 8.53 17.58
N THR A 118 -6.75 8.20 17.78
CA THR A 118 -5.95 8.66 18.92
C THR A 118 -5.22 9.97 18.67
N ASN A 119 -5.31 10.53 17.45
CA ASN A 119 -4.55 11.70 17.01
C ASN A 119 -3.03 11.59 17.23
N THR A 120 -2.50 10.38 17.33
CA THR A 120 -1.06 10.20 17.50
C THR A 120 -0.30 10.65 16.24
N LYS A 121 0.89 11.20 16.44
CA LYS A 121 1.84 11.51 15.37
C LYS A 121 3.01 10.52 15.33
N ASP A 122 2.97 9.53 16.19
CA ASP A 122 3.94 8.42 16.24
C ASP A 122 3.66 7.46 15.08
N ILE A 123 4.49 7.51 14.05
CA ILE A 123 4.31 6.72 12.82
C ILE A 123 4.36 5.22 13.10
N ASP A 124 5.21 4.76 14.00
CA ASP A 124 5.32 3.33 14.32
C ASP A 124 4.03 2.81 14.98
N LYS A 125 3.42 3.61 15.86
CA LYS A 125 2.10 3.28 16.44
C LYS A 125 1.01 3.25 15.38
N ILE A 126 0.98 4.26 14.50
CA ILE A 126 0.01 4.32 13.41
C ILE A 126 0.17 3.08 12.51
N GLU A 127 1.38 2.77 12.06
CA GLU A 127 1.62 1.64 11.17
C GLU A 127 1.23 0.31 11.83
N SER A 128 1.51 0.12 13.11
CA SER A 128 1.11 -1.11 13.83
C SER A 128 -0.41 -1.35 13.86
N GLU A 129 -1.19 -0.28 13.82
CA GLU A 129 -2.66 -0.36 13.76
C GLU A 129 -3.19 -0.48 12.33
N LEU A 130 -2.53 0.16 11.37
CA LEU A 130 -3.04 0.27 10.00
C LEU A 130 -2.72 -0.93 9.12
N VAL A 131 -1.58 -1.60 9.35
CA VAL A 131 -1.10 -2.62 8.43
C VAL A 131 -0.60 -3.87 9.14
N SER A 132 -0.72 -4.99 8.43
CA SER A 132 -0.12 -6.27 8.76
C SER A 132 0.87 -6.67 7.67
N LEU A 133 2.00 -7.26 8.05
CA LEU A 133 3.06 -7.61 7.10
C LEU A 133 2.73 -8.85 6.26
N ASN A 134 1.85 -9.71 6.78
CA ASN A 134 1.43 -10.96 6.13
C ASN A 134 0.03 -11.37 6.60
N MET A 135 -0.55 -12.36 5.94
CA MET A 135 -1.90 -12.86 6.26
C MET A 135 -2.03 -13.40 7.69
N LYS A 136 -1.01 -14.07 8.21
CA LYS A 136 -1.03 -14.59 9.58
C LYS A 136 -1.13 -13.47 10.62
N ASP A 137 -0.41 -12.37 10.40
CA ASP A 137 -0.48 -11.20 11.29
C ASP A 137 -1.83 -10.49 11.15
N TYR A 138 -2.37 -10.42 9.94
CA TYR A 138 -3.71 -9.89 9.70
C TYR A 138 -4.80 -10.72 10.40
N GLU A 139 -4.74 -12.04 10.31
CA GLU A 139 -5.66 -12.94 11.02
C GLU A 139 -5.59 -12.78 12.55
N LYS A 140 -4.38 -12.64 13.10
CA LYS A 140 -4.21 -12.31 14.52
C LYS A 140 -4.83 -10.96 14.87
N TYR A 141 -4.61 -9.94 14.04
CA TYR A 141 -5.16 -8.61 14.25
C TYR A 141 -6.69 -8.64 14.33
N ILE A 142 -7.36 -9.27 13.37
CA ILE A 142 -8.83 -9.35 13.36
C ILE A 142 -9.40 -10.20 14.50
N ASN A 143 -8.69 -11.25 14.94
CA ASN A 143 -9.11 -12.10 16.06
C ASN A 143 -8.97 -11.38 17.41
N ASN A 144 -7.97 -10.53 17.57
CA ASN A 144 -7.78 -9.74 18.80
C ASN A 144 -8.76 -8.57 18.93
N LYS A 145 -9.50 -8.22 17.86
CA LYS A 145 -10.51 -7.14 17.87
C LYS A 145 -11.96 -7.67 18.08
N LYS A 146 -12.14 -8.99 18.12
CA LYS A 146 -13.41 -9.63 18.48
C LYS A 146 -13.54 -9.77 19.99
#